data_c89311a92f83c38520cbf0fd954b9d56
#
_entry.id   c89311a92f83c38520cbf0fd954b9d56
#
_cell.length_a   1.000
_cell.length_b   1.000
_cell.length_c   1.000
_cell.angle_alpha   90.00
_cell.angle_beta   90.00
_cell.angle_gamma   90.00
#
_symmetry.space_group_name_H-M   'P 1'
#
loop_
_entity.id
_entity.type
_entity.pdbx_description
1 polymer ?
#
loop_
_entity_poly.entity_id
_entity_poly.type
_entity_poly.pdbx_seq_one_letter_code
_entity_poly.pdbx_strand_id
1 'polypeptide(L)'
;MLAVEQTVVLETDPAEARRQARRFAVHYLQSTNYANNLRRMGWSESDIGGQGSDAMIDALVAWGDADRIATRVRAHLDAGADHVCVQVVSDDENDVCLPQLRELAPALLAL
;
A
#
# COMPACT_ATOMS: atom_id res chain seq x y z
N MET A 1 21.08 -2.34 -6.77
CA MET A 1 19.75 -2.97 -6.54
C MET A 1 18.79 -1.94 -5.95
N LEU A 2 17.67 -1.72 -6.60
CA LEU A 2 16.57 -0.89 -6.08
C LEU A 2 15.46 -1.83 -5.57
N ALA A 3 15.32 -1.92 -4.26
CA ALA A 3 14.29 -2.70 -3.61
C ALA A 3 13.22 -1.75 -3.04
N VAL A 4 11.97 -1.93 -3.46
CA VAL A 4 10.83 -1.10 -3.09
C VAL A 4 9.93 -1.90 -2.16
N GLU A 5 9.39 -1.28 -1.13
CA GLU A 5 8.31 -1.85 -0.33
C GLU A 5 6.97 -1.37 -0.85
N GLN A 6 5.99 -2.29 -0.93
CA GLN A 6 4.60 -1.97 -1.25
C GLN A 6 3.68 -2.61 -0.22
N THR A 7 3.02 -1.78 0.57
CA THR A 7 1.95 -2.22 1.47
C THR A 7 0.69 -2.55 0.67
N VAL A 8 0.06 -3.67 0.98
CA VAL A 8 -1.14 -4.15 0.28
C VAL A 8 -2.25 -4.58 1.24
N VAL A 9 -3.49 -4.41 0.81
CA VAL A 9 -4.71 -4.88 1.48
C VAL A 9 -5.50 -5.74 0.51
N LEU A 10 -5.67 -7.02 0.80
CA LEU A 10 -6.45 -7.95 -0.02
C LEU A 10 -7.93 -7.84 0.34
N GLU A 11 -8.58 -6.81 -0.16
CA GLU A 11 -10.00 -6.50 0.04
C GLU A 11 -10.53 -5.74 -1.16
N THR A 12 -11.67 -6.15 -1.70
CA THR A 12 -12.26 -5.57 -2.92
C THR A 12 -13.30 -4.50 -2.65
N ASP A 13 -13.92 -4.47 -1.47
CA ASP A 13 -14.81 -3.38 -1.09
C ASP A 13 -14.01 -2.10 -0.84
N PRO A 14 -14.24 -1.02 -1.59
CA PRO A 14 -13.41 0.19 -1.50
C PRO A 14 -13.42 0.84 -0.10
N ALA A 15 -14.59 0.88 0.54
CA ALA A 15 -14.72 1.50 1.86
C ALA A 15 -13.94 0.71 2.92
N GLU A 16 -14.09 -0.60 2.90
CA GLU A 16 -13.40 -1.51 3.83
C GLU A 16 -11.89 -1.55 3.57
N ALA A 17 -11.47 -1.63 2.32
CA ALA A 17 -10.06 -1.64 1.95
C ALA A 17 -9.36 -0.34 2.41
N ARG A 18 -9.98 0.81 2.16
CA ARG A 18 -9.44 2.10 2.60
C ARG A 18 -9.45 2.25 4.11
N ARG A 19 -10.43 1.69 4.80
CA ARG A 19 -10.46 1.67 6.27
C ARG A 19 -9.25 0.91 6.84
N GLN A 20 -8.99 -0.29 6.33
CA GLN A 20 -7.82 -1.08 6.74
C GLN A 20 -6.51 -0.38 6.37
N ALA A 21 -6.42 0.17 5.16
CA ALA A 21 -5.25 0.91 4.70
C ALA A 21 -4.95 2.13 5.57
N ARG A 22 -5.97 2.90 5.97
CA ARG A 22 -5.81 4.07 6.85
C ARG A 22 -5.30 3.69 8.23
N ARG A 23 -5.77 2.60 8.79
CA ARG A 23 -5.30 2.11 10.08
C ARG A 23 -3.78 1.92 10.08
N PHE A 24 -3.23 1.42 9.01
CA PHE A 24 -1.79 1.30 8.82
C PHE A 24 -1.13 2.65 8.52
N ALA A 25 -1.66 3.39 7.54
CA ALA A 25 -1.01 4.58 7.00
C ALA A 25 -1.00 5.78 7.96
N VAL A 26 -1.97 5.87 8.88
CA VAL A 26 -2.11 7.02 9.78
C VAL A 26 -0.85 7.30 10.61
N HIS A 27 -0.14 6.27 11.04
CA HIS A 27 1.10 6.40 11.78
C HIS A 27 2.19 7.13 10.98
N TYR A 28 2.27 6.86 9.68
CA TYR A 28 3.21 7.52 8.78
C TYR A 28 2.79 8.95 8.48
N LEU A 29 1.49 9.19 8.24
CA LEU A 29 0.98 10.53 7.97
C LEU A 29 1.15 11.49 9.15
N GLN A 30 1.11 10.97 10.38
CA GLN A 30 1.35 11.74 11.60
C GLN A 30 2.83 11.99 11.87
N SER A 31 3.72 11.27 11.22
CA SER A 31 5.16 11.46 11.37
C SER A 31 5.64 12.66 10.52
N THR A 32 6.33 13.60 11.16
CA THR A 32 6.82 14.82 10.49
C THR A 32 7.70 14.51 9.28
N ASN A 33 8.55 13.51 9.36
CA ASN A 33 9.45 13.13 8.28
C ASN A 33 8.68 12.66 7.04
N TYR A 34 7.71 11.77 7.23
CA TYR A 34 6.89 11.26 6.13
C TYR A 34 6.00 12.34 5.55
N ALA A 35 5.34 13.14 6.38
CA ALA A 35 4.50 14.24 5.93
C ALA A 35 5.31 15.26 5.11
N ASN A 36 6.51 15.61 5.55
CA ASN A 36 7.38 16.53 4.81
C ASN A 36 7.83 15.93 3.46
N ASN A 37 8.08 14.63 3.40
CA ASN A 37 8.42 13.96 2.15
C ASN A 37 7.24 13.99 1.17
N LEU A 38 6.04 13.70 1.63
CA LEU A 38 4.82 13.79 0.82
C LEU A 38 4.58 15.21 0.28
N ARG A 39 4.83 16.25 1.09
CA ARG A 39 4.78 17.65 0.64
C ARG A 39 5.77 17.93 -0.49
N ARG A 40 7.00 17.42 -0.38
CA ARG A 40 8.02 17.55 -1.44
C ARG A 40 7.60 16.83 -2.72
N MET A 41 6.82 15.76 -2.62
CA MET A 41 6.25 15.04 -3.76
C MET A 41 5.03 15.74 -4.36
N GLY A 42 4.56 16.85 -3.77
CA GLY A 42 3.48 17.66 -4.32
C GLY A 42 2.09 17.40 -3.72
N TRP A 43 1.99 16.57 -2.68
CA TRP A 43 0.72 16.35 -2.00
C TRP A 43 0.29 17.56 -1.18
N SER A 44 -1.01 17.87 -1.22
CA SER A 44 -1.57 19.02 -0.50
C SER A 44 -1.76 18.72 1.00
N GLU A 45 -1.90 19.79 1.80
CA GLU A 45 -2.24 19.64 3.22
C GLU A 45 -3.60 18.97 3.45
N SER A 46 -4.55 19.17 2.54
CA SER A 46 -5.85 18.51 2.60
C SER A 46 -5.78 16.99 2.33
N ASP A 47 -4.78 16.55 1.56
CA ASP A 47 -4.52 15.13 1.33
C ASP A 47 -3.81 14.46 2.50
N ILE A 48 -2.85 15.17 3.11
CA ILE A 48 -2.00 14.65 4.19
C ILE A 48 -2.72 14.72 5.54
N GLY A 49 -3.56 15.73 5.74
CA GLY A 49 -4.21 16.03 7.01
C GLY A 49 -5.20 14.98 7.46
N GLY A 50 -5.51 14.98 8.77
CA GLY A 50 -6.43 14.02 9.35
C GLY A 50 -5.94 12.59 9.23
N GLN A 51 -6.73 11.74 8.59
CA GLN A 51 -6.40 10.33 8.32
C GLN A 51 -5.98 10.09 6.85
N GLY A 52 -5.70 11.14 6.12
CA GLY A 52 -5.39 11.10 4.70
C GLY A 52 -6.63 11.06 3.79
N SER A 53 -6.55 11.74 2.65
CA SER A 53 -7.60 11.65 1.62
C SER A 53 -7.65 10.25 1.01
N ASP A 54 -8.76 9.90 0.36
CA ASP A 54 -8.85 8.65 -0.39
C ASP A 54 -7.76 8.55 -1.46
N ALA A 55 -7.47 9.65 -2.15
CA ALA A 55 -6.40 9.70 -3.15
C ALA A 55 -5.02 9.41 -2.54
N MET A 56 -4.72 9.97 -1.37
CA MET A 56 -3.48 9.70 -0.64
C MET A 56 -3.38 8.22 -0.25
N ILE A 57 -4.44 7.66 0.33
CA ILE A 57 -4.48 6.27 0.75
C ILE A 57 -4.29 5.33 -0.45
N ASP A 58 -4.98 5.59 -1.55
CA ASP A 58 -4.87 4.79 -2.78
C ASP A 58 -3.47 4.89 -3.43
N ALA A 59 -2.77 6.00 -3.22
CA ALA A 59 -1.39 6.16 -3.68
C ALA A 59 -0.39 5.38 -2.83
N LEU A 60 -0.59 5.33 -1.51
CA LEU A 60 0.32 4.67 -0.57
C LEU A 60 0.11 3.17 -0.47
N VAL A 61 -1.13 2.71 -0.50
CA VAL A 61 -1.50 1.31 -0.27
C VAL A 61 -2.21 0.74 -1.50
N ALA A 62 -1.70 -0.37 -2.02
CA ALA A 62 -2.39 -1.13 -3.07
C ALA A 62 -3.47 -2.01 -2.43
N TRP A 63 -4.70 -1.89 -2.90
CA TRP A 63 -5.80 -2.71 -2.42
C TRP A 63 -6.64 -3.26 -3.56
N GLY A 64 -7.33 -4.34 -3.31
CA GLY A 64 -8.18 -5.03 -4.27
C GLY A 64 -7.97 -6.53 -4.23
N ASP A 65 -8.29 -7.18 -5.35
CA ASP A 65 -7.97 -8.58 -5.58
C ASP A 65 -6.48 -8.78 -5.94
N ALA A 66 -6.09 -10.04 -6.09
CA ALA A 66 -4.71 -10.41 -6.41
C ALA A 66 -4.20 -9.79 -7.71
N ASP A 67 -5.04 -9.70 -8.74
CA ASP A 67 -4.65 -9.16 -10.05
C ASP A 67 -4.42 -7.65 -9.98
N ARG A 68 -5.26 -6.92 -9.26
CA ARG A 68 -5.10 -5.48 -9.06
C ARG A 68 -3.83 -5.16 -8.26
N ILE A 69 -3.55 -5.95 -7.22
CA ILE A 69 -2.32 -5.82 -6.43
C ILE A 69 -1.10 -6.15 -7.29
N ALA A 70 -1.14 -7.23 -8.07
CA ALA A 70 -0.05 -7.59 -8.99
C ALA A 70 0.21 -6.48 -10.03
N THR A 71 -0.83 -5.80 -10.52
CA THR A 71 -0.69 -4.65 -11.42
C THR A 71 0.12 -3.52 -10.78
N ARG A 72 -0.09 -3.21 -9.51
CA ARG A 72 0.70 -2.21 -8.77
C ARG A 72 2.16 -2.65 -8.62
N VAL A 73 2.39 -3.93 -8.30
CA VAL A 73 3.76 -4.48 -8.18
C VAL A 73 4.48 -4.42 -9.52
N ARG A 74 3.79 -4.79 -10.60
CA ARG A 74 4.33 -4.68 -11.96
C ARG A 74 4.73 -3.24 -12.29
N ALA A 75 3.94 -2.25 -11.92
CA ALA A 75 4.26 -0.84 -12.16
C ALA A 75 5.59 -0.41 -11.50
N HIS A 76 5.92 -0.93 -10.32
CA HIS A 76 7.22 -0.67 -9.70
C HIS A 76 8.36 -1.32 -10.49
N LEU A 77 8.19 -2.56 -10.94
CA LEU A 77 9.19 -3.25 -11.75
C LEU A 77 9.41 -2.53 -13.09
N ASP A 78 8.34 -2.13 -13.76
CA ASP A 78 8.40 -1.39 -15.03
C ASP A 78 9.05 0.00 -14.87
N ALA A 79 8.93 0.59 -13.68
CA ALA A 79 9.60 1.84 -13.33
C ALA A 79 11.09 1.68 -12.95
N GLY A 80 11.61 0.44 -12.95
CA GLY A 80 13.02 0.16 -12.75
C GLY A 80 13.37 -0.42 -11.37
N ALA A 81 12.40 -0.86 -10.59
CA ALA A 81 12.71 -1.61 -9.37
C ALA A 81 13.25 -3.01 -9.72
N ASP A 82 14.31 -3.43 -9.05
CA ASP A 82 14.86 -4.77 -9.18
C ASP A 82 14.09 -5.79 -8.32
N HIS A 83 13.47 -5.31 -7.26
CA HIS A 83 12.74 -6.13 -6.29
C HIS A 83 11.61 -5.33 -5.65
N VAL A 84 10.47 -5.98 -5.40
CA VAL A 84 9.38 -5.41 -4.62
C VAL A 84 9.08 -6.31 -3.42
N CYS A 85 9.24 -5.76 -2.23
CA CYS A 85 8.84 -6.39 -0.99
C CYS A 85 7.37 -6.07 -0.72
N VAL A 86 6.51 -7.08 -0.69
CA VAL A 86 5.08 -6.90 -0.43
C VAL A 86 4.80 -7.11 1.04
N GLN A 87 4.22 -6.09 1.68
CA GLN A 87 3.73 -6.16 3.06
C GLN A 87 2.21 -6.22 3.06
N VAL A 88 1.65 -7.37 3.42
CA VAL A 88 0.20 -7.52 3.58
C VAL A 88 -0.20 -7.03 4.96
N VAL A 89 -1.22 -6.18 5.01
CA VAL A 89 -1.80 -5.70 6.27
C VAL A 89 -3.28 -6.07 6.35
N SER A 90 -3.76 -6.26 7.56
CA SER A 90 -5.15 -6.56 7.89
C SER A 90 -5.60 -5.78 9.13
N ASP A 91 -6.80 -6.06 9.62
CA ASP A 91 -7.31 -5.46 10.86
C ASP A 91 -6.57 -5.90 12.12
N ASP A 92 -5.92 -7.05 12.09
CA ASP A 92 -5.10 -7.54 13.20
C ASP A 92 -3.63 -7.29 12.90
N GLU A 93 -3.03 -6.35 13.62
CA GLU A 93 -1.60 -6.02 13.48
C GLU A 93 -0.64 -7.17 13.90
N ASN A 94 -1.16 -8.18 14.59
CA ASN A 94 -0.39 -9.38 14.96
C ASN A 94 -0.57 -10.52 13.95
N ASP A 95 -1.48 -10.35 12.96
CA ASP A 95 -1.71 -11.35 11.93
C ASP A 95 -0.57 -11.32 10.91
N VAL A 96 0.02 -12.48 10.66
CA VAL A 96 1.04 -12.65 9.60
C VAL A 96 0.43 -12.73 8.20
N CYS A 97 -0.88 -12.65 8.09
CA CYS A 97 -1.63 -12.62 6.82
C CYS A 97 -1.31 -13.81 5.88
N LEU A 98 -1.06 -14.98 6.45
CA LEU A 98 -0.68 -16.16 5.67
C LEU A 98 -1.72 -16.59 4.62
N PRO A 99 -3.04 -16.56 4.90
CA PRO A 99 -4.05 -16.85 3.88
C PRO A 99 -3.98 -15.87 2.70
N GLN A 100 -3.83 -14.58 2.98
CA GLN A 100 -3.72 -13.54 1.96
C GLN A 100 -2.44 -13.70 1.12
N LEU A 101 -1.32 -14.01 1.77
CA LEU A 101 -0.06 -14.29 1.06
C LEU A 101 -0.17 -15.49 0.13
N ARG A 102 -0.88 -16.55 0.55
CA ARG A 102 -1.13 -17.72 -0.31
C ARG A 102 -2.01 -17.39 -1.51
N GLU A 103 -2.99 -16.51 -1.33
CA GLU A 103 -3.87 -16.06 -2.42
C GLU A 103 -3.12 -15.16 -3.41
N LEU A 104 -2.23 -14.29 -2.92
CA LEU A 104 -1.44 -13.37 -3.75
C LEU A 104 -0.30 -14.07 -4.51
N ALA A 105 0.28 -15.12 -3.93
CA ALA A 105 1.51 -15.73 -4.44
C ALA A 105 1.45 -16.14 -5.92
N PRO A 106 0.40 -16.77 -6.44
CA PRO A 106 0.37 -17.14 -7.86
C PRO A 106 0.48 -15.95 -8.81
N ALA A 107 -0.21 -14.85 -8.50
CA ALA A 107 -0.19 -13.64 -9.31
C ALA A 107 1.15 -12.90 -9.21
N LEU A 108 1.74 -12.85 -8.02
CA LEU A 108 3.01 -12.15 -7.80
C LEU A 108 4.21 -12.91 -8.34
N LEU A 109 4.21 -14.25 -8.23
CA LEU A 109 5.29 -15.08 -8.75
C LEU A 109 5.28 -15.22 -10.28
N ALA A 110 4.19 -14.83 -10.94
CA ALA A 110 4.07 -14.77 -12.40
C ALA A 110 4.62 -13.48 -13.01
N LEU A 111 5.02 -12.50 -12.19
CA LEU A 111 5.59 -11.23 -12.65
C LEU A 111 7.04 -11.38 -13.09
#